data_77b87257f546ff9de102aa29e7c5d65a
#
_entry.id   77b87257f546ff9de102aa29e7c5d65a
#
_cell.length_a   1.000
_cell.length_b   1.000
_cell.length_c   1.000
_cell.angle_alpha   90.00
_cell.angle_beta   90.00
_cell.angle_gamma   90.00
#
_symmetry.space_group_name_H-M   'P 1'
#
loop_
_entity.id
_entity.type
_entity.pdbx_description
1 polymer ?
#
loop_
_entity_poly.entity_id
_entity_poly.type
_entity_poly.pdbx_seq_one_letter_code
_entity_poly.pdbx_strand_id
1 'polypeptide(L)'
;EPLPDESWPSYLTRRAAQHGTTLAGLGSHLGLRDERGRWPGRFGVSLSPGHVERVAPILGLAPHQVENMQLATYDQLAFDLSGLQEARPIAGTRAAVHSSWVWLAGSTFCPSCLTEDDGAWRTSWRIPWITTCLRHEVGLRGHCRECGVVPGLGNRFHGSAPMRVAAAPDGRRCQVPMPDGQSCGADLSRQETPAADAARTQRARRIALLVAGSRGRVAGIDRTSLQTLRSWQSSIGIAVRLGVVDANGWGRTHRWANPPRDPDVIERLLETVEPLITASTPTASADVPDACPPGAGTGVPHADPFARLPQPAA
;
A
#
# COMPACT_ATOMS: atom_id res chain seq x y z
N GLU A 1 -3.60 8.93 -16.88
CA GLU A 1 -3.45 7.48 -16.87
C GLU A 1 -2.83 7.05 -15.54
N PRO A 2 -3.26 5.91 -14.94
CA PRO A 2 -2.63 5.38 -13.73
C PRO A 2 -1.20 4.94 -14.02
N LEU A 3 -0.29 5.14 -13.06
CA LEU A 3 1.03 4.56 -13.11
C LEU A 3 0.99 3.08 -12.66
N PRO A 4 1.98 2.26 -13.06
CA PRO A 4 2.06 0.89 -12.61
C PRO A 4 2.05 0.76 -11.09
N ASP A 5 1.20 -0.12 -10.55
CA ASP A 5 1.00 -0.34 -9.10
C ASP A 5 0.61 0.94 -8.32
N GLU A 6 0.16 1.99 -8.99
CA GLU A 6 -0.27 3.20 -8.30
C GLU A 6 -1.50 2.94 -7.43
N SER A 7 -1.49 3.44 -6.20
CA SER A 7 -2.64 3.29 -5.31
C SER A 7 -3.77 4.25 -5.67
N TRP A 8 -5.02 3.80 -5.49
CA TRP A 8 -6.21 4.60 -5.76
C TRP A 8 -6.19 5.99 -5.10
N PRO A 9 -5.85 6.14 -3.82
CA PRO A 9 -5.74 7.46 -3.22
C PRO A 9 -4.67 8.33 -3.87
N SER A 10 -3.56 7.74 -4.32
CA SER A 10 -2.48 8.44 -5.03
C SER A 10 -2.96 8.96 -6.37
N TYR A 11 -3.54 8.09 -7.17
CA TYR A 11 -4.10 8.44 -8.48
C TYR A 11 -5.09 9.60 -8.38
N LEU A 12 -6.06 9.53 -7.47
CA LEU A 12 -7.03 10.61 -7.28
C LEU A 12 -6.37 11.91 -6.81
N THR A 13 -5.34 11.82 -5.97
CA THR A 13 -4.59 12.98 -5.51
C THR A 13 -3.89 13.68 -6.66
N ARG A 14 -3.18 12.93 -7.52
CA ARG A 14 -2.52 13.48 -8.72
C ARG A 14 -3.56 14.08 -9.68
N ARG A 15 -4.67 13.39 -9.91
CA ARG A 15 -5.74 13.90 -10.77
C ARG A 15 -6.36 15.19 -10.22
N ALA A 16 -6.60 15.25 -8.91
CA ALA A 16 -7.09 16.48 -8.27
C ALA A 16 -6.11 17.66 -8.48
N ALA A 17 -4.83 17.43 -8.28
CA ALA A 17 -3.80 18.44 -8.52
C ALA A 17 -3.75 18.92 -9.98
N GLN A 18 -3.82 17.99 -10.94
CA GLN A 18 -3.85 18.30 -12.38
C GLN A 18 -5.03 19.20 -12.80
N HIS A 19 -6.16 19.05 -12.08
CA HIS A 19 -7.38 19.83 -12.34
C HIS A 19 -7.53 21.04 -11.39
N GLY A 20 -6.50 21.41 -10.63
CA GLY A 20 -6.54 22.55 -9.71
C GLY A 20 -7.61 22.43 -8.62
N THR A 21 -8.00 21.20 -8.25
CA THR A 21 -9.01 20.95 -7.22
C THR A 21 -8.45 20.17 -6.04
N THR A 22 -9.22 20.01 -4.97
CA THR A 22 -8.84 19.18 -3.83
C THR A 22 -9.24 17.71 -4.05
N LEU A 23 -8.57 16.78 -3.38
CA LEU A 23 -9.00 15.37 -3.37
C LEU A 23 -10.46 15.25 -2.91
N ALA A 24 -10.88 16.07 -1.93
CA ALA A 24 -12.26 16.11 -1.45
C ALA A 24 -13.24 16.59 -2.53
N GLY A 25 -12.87 17.64 -3.27
CA GLY A 25 -13.68 18.17 -4.39
C GLY A 25 -13.84 17.14 -5.50
N LEU A 26 -12.72 16.52 -5.91
CA LEU A 26 -12.74 15.44 -6.89
C LEU A 26 -13.59 14.25 -6.40
N GLY A 27 -13.42 13.83 -5.15
CA GLY A 27 -14.20 12.74 -4.57
C GLY A 27 -15.70 13.01 -4.53
N SER A 28 -16.12 14.25 -4.27
CA SER A 28 -17.53 14.64 -4.33
C SER A 28 -18.04 14.62 -5.77
N HIS A 29 -17.27 15.14 -6.72
CA HIS A 29 -17.62 15.09 -8.16
C HIS A 29 -17.81 13.67 -8.68
N LEU A 30 -16.96 12.74 -8.22
CA LEU A 30 -17.05 11.32 -8.57
C LEU A 30 -18.15 10.55 -7.82
N GLY A 31 -18.89 11.21 -6.90
CA GLY A 31 -19.89 10.56 -6.06
C GLY A 31 -19.28 9.53 -5.10
N LEU A 32 -17.99 9.69 -4.73
CA LEU A 32 -17.28 8.85 -3.77
C LEU A 32 -17.49 9.33 -2.32
N ARG A 33 -18.02 10.53 -2.11
CA ARG A 33 -18.31 11.05 -0.78
C ARG A 33 -19.81 11.10 -0.54
N ASP A 34 -20.21 10.71 0.68
CA ASP A 34 -21.61 10.84 1.09
C ASP A 34 -22.00 12.31 1.34
N GLU A 35 -23.27 12.56 1.59
CA GLU A 35 -23.83 13.90 1.87
C GLU A 35 -23.16 14.60 3.07
N ARG A 36 -22.57 13.84 3.99
CA ARG A 36 -21.79 14.32 5.13
C ARG A 36 -20.31 14.50 4.80
N GLY A 37 -19.93 14.33 3.54
CA GLY A 37 -18.55 14.46 3.07
C GLY A 37 -17.62 13.32 3.49
N ARG A 38 -18.14 12.17 3.90
CA ARG A 38 -17.33 11.02 4.32
C ARG A 38 -16.99 10.15 3.12
N TRP A 39 -15.77 9.62 3.09
CA TRP A 39 -15.34 8.64 2.12
C TRP A 39 -15.95 7.26 2.39
N PRO A 40 -16.05 6.38 1.37
CA PRO A 40 -16.42 5.00 1.59
C PRO A 40 -15.54 4.38 2.67
N GLY A 41 -16.12 3.58 3.54
CA GLY A 41 -15.43 3.04 4.72
C GLY A 41 -14.18 2.21 4.44
N ARG A 42 -13.93 1.88 3.19
CA ARG A 42 -12.76 1.12 2.72
C ARG A 42 -11.98 1.84 1.62
N PHE A 43 -12.05 3.15 1.60
CA PHE A 43 -11.33 3.96 0.61
C PHE A 43 -9.83 3.58 0.54
N GLY A 44 -9.35 3.22 -0.67
CA GLY A 44 -7.98 2.75 -0.92
C GLY A 44 -7.70 1.31 -0.44
N VAL A 45 -8.69 0.61 0.12
CA VAL A 45 -8.62 -0.84 0.36
C VAL A 45 -9.45 -1.57 -0.68
N SER A 46 -10.72 -1.25 -0.77
CA SER A 46 -11.63 -1.79 -1.78
C SER A 46 -12.74 -0.78 -2.05
N LEU A 47 -13.23 -0.74 -3.27
CA LEU A 47 -14.47 -0.08 -3.66
C LEU A 47 -15.54 -1.15 -3.95
N SER A 48 -16.80 -0.82 -3.69
CA SER A 48 -17.89 -1.70 -4.13
C SER A 48 -17.99 -1.70 -5.66
N PRO A 49 -18.50 -2.77 -6.29
CA PRO A 49 -18.70 -2.82 -7.74
C PRO A 49 -19.45 -1.61 -8.28
N GLY A 50 -20.52 -1.17 -7.61
CA GLY A 50 -21.28 0.00 -8.01
C GLY A 50 -20.50 1.33 -7.93
N HIS A 51 -19.51 1.45 -7.07
CA HIS A 51 -18.59 2.59 -7.11
C HIS A 51 -17.63 2.48 -8.29
N VAL A 52 -17.07 1.30 -8.54
CA VAL A 52 -16.16 1.05 -9.68
C VAL A 52 -16.85 1.36 -11.00
N GLU A 53 -18.05 0.81 -11.22
CA GLU A 53 -18.87 1.04 -12.42
C GLU A 53 -19.19 2.51 -12.66
N ARG A 54 -19.38 3.27 -11.58
CA ARG A 54 -19.68 4.70 -11.66
C ARG A 54 -18.44 5.53 -11.99
N VAL A 55 -17.31 5.29 -11.31
CA VAL A 55 -16.14 6.17 -11.43
C VAL A 55 -15.28 5.86 -12.64
N ALA A 56 -15.21 4.61 -13.07
CA ALA A 56 -14.37 4.19 -14.18
C ALA A 56 -14.64 4.98 -15.47
N PRO A 57 -15.89 5.08 -15.97
CA PRO A 57 -16.18 5.84 -17.19
C PRO A 57 -15.93 7.35 -17.03
N ILE A 58 -16.20 7.93 -15.84
CA ILE A 58 -15.94 9.35 -15.58
C ILE A 58 -14.43 9.65 -15.67
N LEU A 59 -13.60 8.71 -15.25
CA LEU A 59 -12.14 8.84 -15.28
C LEU A 59 -11.51 8.40 -16.61
N GLY A 60 -12.31 7.88 -17.55
CA GLY A 60 -11.82 7.30 -18.80
C GLY A 60 -11.00 6.00 -18.57
N LEU A 61 -11.33 5.25 -17.53
CA LEU A 61 -10.66 4.01 -17.16
C LEU A 61 -11.55 2.79 -17.40
N ALA A 62 -10.91 1.65 -17.64
CA ALA A 62 -11.61 0.38 -17.55
C ALA A 62 -11.83 -0.01 -16.05
N PRO A 63 -12.93 -0.69 -15.70
CA PRO A 63 -13.21 -1.11 -14.33
C PRO A 63 -12.03 -1.82 -13.64
N HIS A 64 -11.38 -2.76 -14.32
CA HIS A 64 -10.23 -3.48 -13.78
C HIS A 64 -9.03 -2.57 -13.45
N GLN A 65 -8.86 -1.42 -14.13
CA GLN A 65 -7.80 -0.46 -13.79
C GLN A 65 -8.08 0.22 -12.44
N VAL A 66 -9.35 0.52 -12.15
CA VAL A 66 -9.76 1.05 -10.84
C VAL A 66 -9.60 0.00 -9.75
N GLU A 67 -9.93 -1.26 -10.03
CA GLU A 67 -9.78 -2.39 -9.12
C GLU A 67 -8.30 -2.65 -8.80
N ASN A 68 -7.44 -2.64 -9.81
CA ASN A 68 -5.99 -2.87 -9.65
C ASN A 68 -5.28 -1.80 -8.80
N MET A 69 -5.85 -0.62 -8.67
CA MET A 69 -5.35 0.43 -7.79
C MET A 69 -5.76 0.24 -6.31
N GLN A 70 -6.60 -0.76 -6.01
CA GLN A 70 -7.05 -1.05 -4.66
C GLN A 70 -6.12 -2.05 -3.96
N LEU A 71 -6.02 -1.94 -2.64
CA LEU A 71 -5.26 -2.92 -1.86
C LEU A 71 -5.83 -4.34 -2.03
N ALA A 72 -7.15 -4.45 -2.25
CA ALA A 72 -7.85 -5.72 -2.48
C ALA A 72 -7.33 -6.51 -3.70
N THR A 73 -6.58 -5.90 -4.61
CA THR A 73 -5.92 -6.64 -5.72
C THR A 73 -4.95 -7.72 -5.20
N TYR A 74 -4.46 -7.56 -3.97
CA TYR A 74 -3.58 -8.53 -3.30
C TYR A 74 -4.30 -9.47 -2.33
N ASP A 75 -5.66 -9.43 -2.32
CA ASP A 75 -6.44 -10.37 -1.51
C ASP A 75 -6.20 -11.80 -1.96
N GLN A 76 -6.08 -12.74 -1.02
CA GLN A 76 -5.71 -14.14 -1.22
C GLN A 76 -4.31 -14.37 -1.86
N LEU A 77 -3.57 -13.31 -2.15
CA LEU A 77 -2.17 -13.37 -2.59
C LEU A 77 -1.21 -13.07 -1.43
N ALA A 78 -1.26 -11.86 -0.89
CA ALA A 78 -0.40 -11.40 0.20
C ALA A 78 -1.08 -11.44 1.57
N PHE A 79 -2.39 -11.35 1.61
CA PHE A 79 -3.20 -11.32 2.83
C PHE A 79 -4.64 -11.79 2.56
N ASP A 80 -5.43 -11.87 3.62
CA ASP A 80 -6.83 -12.29 3.57
C ASP A 80 -7.72 -11.16 4.10
N LEU A 81 -8.49 -10.57 3.21
CA LEU A 81 -9.44 -9.51 3.52
C LEU A 81 -10.87 -10.04 3.75
N SER A 82 -11.10 -11.35 3.71
CA SER A 82 -12.45 -11.94 3.88
C SER A 82 -13.11 -11.55 5.21
N GLY A 83 -12.29 -11.26 6.24
CA GLY A 83 -12.78 -10.74 7.52
C GLY A 83 -13.33 -9.32 7.48
N LEU A 84 -13.09 -8.55 6.40
CA LEU A 84 -13.63 -7.21 6.24
C LEU A 84 -15.10 -7.29 5.83
N GLN A 85 -15.99 -7.27 6.80
CA GLN A 85 -17.44 -7.25 6.58
C GLN A 85 -17.98 -5.83 6.80
N GLU A 86 -18.88 -5.37 5.94
CA GLU A 86 -19.45 -4.01 6.01
C GLU A 86 -20.22 -3.78 7.33
N ALA A 87 -20.93 -4.80 7.82
CA ALA A 87 -21.75 -4.71 9.02
C ALA A 87 -20.94 -4.56 10.32
N ARG A 88 -19.65 -4.90 10.32
CA ARG A 88 -18.80 -4.87 11.53
C ARG A 88 -17.40 -4.32 11.23
N PRO A 89 -17.26 -3.03 10.88
CA PRO A 89 -16.01 -2.49 10.35
C PRO A 89 -14.81 -2.66 11.31
N ILE A 90 -14.99 -2.47 12.61
CA ILE A 90 -13.89 -2.59 13.59
C ILE A 90 -13.51 -4.07 13.81
N ALA A 91 -14.48 -4.95 13.99
CA ALA A 91 -14.24 -6.37 14.19
C ALA A 91 -13.63 -7.00 12.92
N GLY A 92 -14.16 -6.65 11.75
CA GLY A 92 -13.64 -7.10 10.47
C GLY A 92 -12.22 -6.63 10.19
N THR A 93 -11.91 -5.36 10.51
CA THR A 93 -10.56 -4.82 10.42
C THR A 93 -9.58 -5.60 11.31
N ARG A 94 -9.97 -5.89 12.54
CA ARG A 94 -9.15 -6.70 13.45
C ARG A 94 -8.96 -8.11 12.92
N ALA A 95 -10.01 -8.76 12.43
CA ALA A 95 -9.94 -10.10 11.86
C ALA A 95 -8.96 -10.15 10.68
N ALA A 96 -9.04 -9.24 9.73
CA ALA A 96 -8.13 -9.17 8.58
C ALA A 96 -6.67 -8.96 9.01
N VAL A 97 -6.40 -8.03 9.92
CA VAL A 97 -5.04 -7.76 10.42
C VAL A 97 -4.50 -8.93 11.26
N HIS A 98 -5.37 -9.69 11.94
CA HIS A 98 -4.97 -10.85 12.73
C HIS A 98 -4.73 -12.11 11.90
N SER A 99 -5.45 -12.25 10.78
CA SER A 99 -5.32 -13.44 9.92
C SER A 99 -4.08 -13.39 9.04
N SER A 100 -3.61 -12.19 8.72
CA SER A 100 -2.44 -11.95 7.87
C SER A 100 -1.89 -10.54 8.06
N TRP A 101 -0.60 -10.41 7.86
CA TRP A 101 0.04 -9.10 7.96
C TRP A 101 -0.42 -8.18 6.81
N VAL A 102 -1.10 -7.09 7.17
CA VAL A 102 -1.57 -6.07 6.23
C VAL A 102 -1.60 -4.70 6.91
N TRP A 103 -1.22 -3.66 6.20
CA TRP A 103 -1.40 -2.29 6.66
C TRP A 103 -2.63 -1.67 5.98
N LEU A 104 -3.75 -1.72 6.67
CA LEU A 104 -4.98 -1.08 6.19
C LEU A 104 -4.92 0.45 6.24
N ALA A 105 -4.00 1.01 7.04
CA ALA A 105 -3.71 2.43 7.13
C ALA A 105 -2.19 2.65 7.18
N GLY A 106 -1.72 3.71 6.53
CA GLY A 106 -0.29 3.98 6.38
C GLY A 106 0.35 3.18 5.27
N SER A 107 1.54 3.59 4.91
CA SER A 107 2.32 2.97 3.84
C SER A 107 3.80 3.22 4.10
N THR A 108 4.63 2.32 3.63
CA THR A 108 6.05 2.62 3.39
C THR A 108 6.19 3.43 2.11
N PHE A 109 7.39 3.92 1.83
CA PHE A 109 7.67 4.66 0.59
C PHE A 109 9.13 4.53 0.18
N CYS A 110 9.39 4.72 -1.12
CA CYS A 110 10.71 4.90 -1.69
C CYS A 110 10.88 6.38 -2.08
N PRO A 111 11.83 7.13 -1.51
CA PRO A 111 12.05 8.53 -1.85
C PRO A 111 12.35 8.76 -3.33
N SER A 112 13.17 7.90 -3.94
CA SER A 112 13.50 8.00 -5.37
C SER A 112 12.28 7.79 -6.26
N CYS A 113 11.42 6.78 -5.95
CA CYS A 113 10.15 6.62 -6.68
C CYS A 113 9.25 7.85 -6.54
N LEU A 114 9.14 8.44 -5.34
CA LEU A 114 8.34 9.66 -5.15
C LEU A 114 8.86 10.82 -5.99
N THR A 115 10.17 10.90 -6.21
CA THR A 115 10.78 11.91 -7.10
C THR A 115 10.44 11.64 -8.55
N GLU A 116 10.66 10.42 -9.02
CA GLU A 116 10.56 10.05 -10.44
C GLU A 116 9.12 9.92 -10.92
N ASP A 117 8.23 9.45 -10.05
CA ASP A 117 6.82 9.19 -10.36
C ASP A 117 5.90 10.35 -9.89
N ASP A 118 6.43 11.56 -9.75
CA ASP A 118 5.71 12.79 -9.36
C ASP A 118 4.84 12.62 -8.11
N GLY A 119 5.41 12.04 -7.07
CA GLY A 119 4.75 11.81 -5.80
C GLY A 119 3.72 10.68 -5.80
N ALA A 120 3.75 9.80 -6.78
CA ALA A 120 2.85 8.64 -6.81
C ALA A 120 3.21 7.60 -5.77
N TRP A 121 2.19 7.08 -5.08
CA TRP A 121 2.30 6.06 -4.05
C TRP A 121 1.83 4.72 -4.57
N ARG A 122 2.61 3.66 -4.32
CA ARG A 122 2.31 2.31 -4.79
C ARG A 122 1.39 1.56 -3.83
N THR A 123 0.52 0.73 -4.36
CA THR A 123 -0.37 -0.13 -3.57
C THR A 123 0.44 -1.18 -2.80
N SER A 124 1.47 -1.75 -3.44
CA SER A 124 2.36 -2.75 -2.83
C SER A 124 3.12 -2.23 -1.60
N TRP A 125 3.36 -0.93 -1.48
CA TRP A 125 4.00 -0.35 -0.29
C TRP A 125 3.18 -0.50 1.00
N ARG A 126 1.94 -0.94 0.90
CA ARG A 126 1.07 -1.28 2.04
C ARG A 126 1.15 -2.75 2.45
N ILE A 127 1.97 -3.53 1.76
CA ILE A 127 2.22 -4.93 2.06
C ILE A 127 3.45 -5.02 2.96
N PRO A 128 3.33 -5.46 4.23
CA PRO A 128 4.46 -5.49 5.17
C PRO A 128 5.65 -6.32 4.69
N TRP A 129 5.42 -7.32 3.87
CA TRP A 129 6.47 -8.16 3.30
C TRP A 129 7.35 -7.42 2.29
N ILE A 130 6.87 -6.32 1.72
CA ILE A 130 7.63 -5.48 0.77
C ILE A 130 8.44 -4.45 1.57
N THR A 131 9.70 -4.75 1.82
CA THR A 131 10.62 -3.92 2.62
C THR A 131 11.64 -3.17 1.77
N THR A 132 11.71 -3.49 0.48
CA THR A 132 12.75 -3.02 -0.44
C THR A 132 12.13 -2.58 -1.76
N CYS A 133 12.58 -1.45 -2.26
CA CYS A 133 12.27 -1.00 -3.61
C CYS A 133 13.20 -1.71 -4.61
N LEU A 134 12.65 -2.60 -5.43
CA LEU A 134 13.45 -3.33 -6.43
C LEU A 134 13.94 -2.46 -7.59
N ARG A 135 13.24 -1.36 -7.88
CA ARG A 135 13.64 -0.40 -8.93
C ARG A 135 14.90 0.39 -8.56
N HIS A 136 15.05 0.75 -7.28
CA HIS A 136 16.16 1.57 -6.79
C HIS A 136 17.13 0.79 -5.90
N GLU A 137 16.82 -0.48 -5.61
CA GLU A 137 17.60 -1.35 -4.74
C GLU A 137 17.92 -0.70 -3.38
N VAL A 138 16.90 -0.07 -2.77
CA VAL A 138 17.00 0.57 -1.46
C VAL A 138 15.91 0.07 -0.52
N GLY A 139 16.17 0.13 0.78
CA GLY A 139 15.17 -0.12 1.80
C GLY A 139 14.02 0.88 1.71
N LEU A 140 12.77 0.44 1.88
CA LEU A 140 11.63 1.35 2.01
C LEU A 140 11.67 2.07 3.37
N ARG A 141 11.11 3.29 3.40
CA ARG A 141 10.93 4.07 4.64
C ARG A 141 9.55 3.81 5.23
N GLY A 142 9.50 3.53 6.54
CA GLY A 142 8.23 3.35 7.26
C GLY A 142 7.71 4.61 7.95
N HIS A 143 8.59 5.60 8.18
CA HIS A 143 8.27 6.79 8.96
C HIS A 143 8.87 8.04 8.32
N CYS A 144 8.16 9.15 8.44
CA CYS A 144 8.71 10.46 8.13
C CYS A 144 9.79 10.82 9.17
N ARG A 145 10.97 11.26 8.73
CA ARG A 145 12.06 11.63 9.65
C ARG A 145 11.73 12.83 10.52
N GLU A 146 10.93 13.76 10.02
CA GLU A 146 10.62 15.01 10.74
C GLU A 146 9.60 14.79 11.86
N CYS A 147 8.48 14.12 11.58
CA CYS A 147 7.43 13.92 12.57
C CYS A 147 7.42 12.54 13.22
N GLY A 148 8.25 11.58 12.77
CA GLY A 148 8.32 10.22 13.30
C GLY A 148 7.08 9.37 13.04
N VAL A 149 6.10 9.86 12.28
CA VAL A 149 4.83 9.17 12.04
C VAL A 149 4.85 8.47 10.69
N VAL A 150 4.13 7.34 10.62
CA VAL A 150 3.92 6.61 9.35
C VAL A 150 3.11 7.49 8.40
N PRO A 151 3.68 7.89 7.26
CA PRO A 151 2.95 8.68 6.28
C PRO A 151 2.01 7.79 5.48
N GLY A 152 1.18 8.40 4.65
CA GLY A 152 0.33 7.70 3.71
C GLY A 152 -0.85 8.56 3.26
N LEU A 153 -1.27 8.35 2.03
CA LEU A 153 -2.45 8.97 1.46
C LEU A 153 -3.69 8.19 1.94
N GLY A 154 -4.62 8.87 2.60
CA GLY A 154 -5.88 8.24 3.04
C GLY A 154 -5.83 7.58 4.42
N ASN A 155 -5.01 8.03 5.33
CA ASN A 155 -4.56 7.31 6.52
C ASN A 155 -5.52 7.18 7.72
N ARG A 156 -6.77 7.60 7.65
CA ARG A 156 -7.68 7.48 8.81
C ARG A 156 -8.97 6.78 8.45
N PHE A 157 -8.95 5.45 8.55
CA PHE A 157 -10.16 4.61 8.50
C PHE A 157 -10.87 4.48 9.86
N HIS A 158 -10.35 5.09 10.92
CA HIS A 158 -10.90 4.95 12.25
C HIS A 158 -11.39 6.29 12.81
N GLY A 159 -12.70 6.39 12.89
CA GLY A 159 -13.41 7.38 13.72
C GLY A 159 -13.60 8.72 13.05
N SER A 160 -14.71 9.24 13.29
CA SER A 160 -15.38 10.54 13.27
C SER A 160 -14.60 11.86 12.98
N ALA A 161 -13.30 11.84 12.71
CA ALA A 161 -12.60 13.02 12.26
C ALA A 161 -12.61 13.05 10.72
N PRO A 162 -13.17 14.10 10.08
CA PRO A 162 -13.08 14.28 8.66
C PRO A 162 -11.59 14.27 8.26
N MET A 163 -11.26 13.48 7.25
CA MET A 163 -9.94 13.53 6.63
C MET A 163 -9.79 14.95 6.04
N ARG A 164 -9.15 15.84 6.80
CA ARG A 164 -8.72 17.15 6.28
C ARG A 164 -7.53 16.86 5.36
N VAL A 165 -7.83 16.49 4.12
CA VAL A 165 -6.83 16.47 3.07
C VAL A 165 -6.63 17.93 2.69
N ALA A 166 -5.41 18.42 2.93
CA ALA A 166 -5.02 19.77 2.56
C ALA A 166 -5.29 20.03 1.07
N ALA A 167 -5.48 21.29 0.73
CA ALA A 167 -5.57 21.72 -0.66
C ALA A 167 -4.31 21.26 -1.42
N ALA A 168 -4.51 20.68 -2.61
CA ALA A 168 -3.48 20.22 -3.55
C ALA A 168 -2.33 19.43 -2.88
N PRO A 169 -2.57 18.20 -2.46
CA PRO A 169 -1.53 17.40 -1.84
C PRO A 169 -0.49 17.02 -2.88
N ASP A 170 0.71 17.55 -2.75
CA ASP A 170 1.89 16.97 -3.36
C ASP A 170 2.16 15.63 -2.65
N GLY A 171 2.10 14.52 -3.38
CA GLY A 171 2.34 13.18 -2.83
C GLY A 171 3.75 13.01 -2.25
N ARG A 172 4.69 13.92 -2.58
CA ARG A 172 6.03 13.99 -2.00
C ARG A 172 6.04 14.60 -0.59
N ARG A 173 4.97 15.28 -0.18
CA ARG A 173 4.89 15.93 1.13
C ARG A 173 4.22 15.06 2.17
N CYS A 174 4.78 15.04 3.37
CA CYS A 174 4.18 14.38 4.52
C CYS A 174 2.87 15.07 4.91
N GLN A 175 1.76 14.36 4.79
CA GLN A 175 0.42 14.87 5.09
C GLN A 175 -0.03 14.56 6.53
N VAL A 176 0.88 14.14 7.41
CA VAL A 176 0.55 13.83 8.79
C VAL A 176 0.15 15.11 9.52
N PRO A 177 -1.05 15.17 10.13
CA PRO A 177 -1.48 16.32 10.90
C PRO A 177 -0.62 16.49 12.15
N MET A 178 -0.17 17.71 12.40
CA MET A 178 0.55 18.11 13.60
C MET A 178 -0.42 18.71 14.63
N PRO A 179 -0.01 18.85 15.91
CA PRO A 179 -0.87 19.40 16.97
C PRO A 179 -1.37 20.82 16.71
N ASP A 180 -0.65 21.61 15.93
CA ASP A 180 -1.02 22.97 15.50
C ASP A 180 -2.09 23.01 14.40
N GLY A 181 -2.54 21.84 13.94
CA GLY A 181 -3.54 21.70 12.88
C GLY A 181 -2.99 21.79 11.47
N GLN A 182 -1.70 22.05 11.29
CA GLN A 182 -1.02 22.01 10.00
C GLN A 182 -0.62 20.58 9.66
N SER A 183 -0.28 20.33 8.39
CA SER A 183 0.42 19.09 8.00
C SER A 183 1.91 19.22 8.29
N CYS A 184 2.59 18.12 8.58
CA CYS A 184 4.05 18.10 8.76
C CYS A 184 4.80 18.75 7.59
N GLY A 185 4.35 18.54 6.35
CA GLY A 185 4.88 19.20 5.15
C GLY A 185 6.28 18.78 4.72
N ALA A 186 6.96 17.93 5.49
CA ALA A 186 8.31 17.46 5.17
C ALA A 186 8.37 16.79 3.79
N ASP A 187 9.43 17.05 3.05
CA ASP A 187 9.65 16.45 1.73
C ASP A 187 10.15 15.01 1.88
N LEU A 188 9.27 14.06 1.63
CA LEU A 188 9.57 12.63 1.74
C LEU A 188 10.51 12.15 0.63
N SER A 189 10.50 12.82 -0.52
CA SER A 189 11.34 12.45 -1.67
C SER A 189 12.82 12.73 -1.46
N ARG A 190 13.15 13.60 -0.49
CA ARG A 190 14.51 13.94 -0.11
C ARG A 190 15.07 13.14 1.06
N GLN A 191 14.29 12.20 1.59
CA GLN A 191 14.76 11.39 2.70
C GLN A 191 15.70 10.29 2.21
N GLU A 192 16.85 10.16 2.86
CA GLU A 192 17.82 9.12 2.54
C GLU A 192 17.31 7.73 2.99
N THR A 193 17.64 6.73 2.21
CA THR A 193 17.39 5.31 2.52
C THR A 193 18.68 4.51 2.36
N PRO A 194 18.87 3.48 3.17
CA PRO A 194 20.03 2.60 3.00
C PRO A 194 19.90 1.81 1.69
N ALA A 195 21.03 1.64 1.00
CA ALA A 195 21.11 0.71 -0.11
C ALA A 195 20.79 -0.72 0.40
N ALA A 196 20.08 -1.48 -0.39
CA ALA A 196 19.86 -2.89 -0.12
C ALA A 196 21.09 -3.68 -0.57
N ASP A 197 21.57 -4.58 0.27
CA ASP A 197 22.60 -5.54 -0.14
C ASP A 197 22.01 -6.62 -1.07
N ALA A 198 22.90 -7.46 -1.62
CA ALA A 198 22.51 -8.50 -2.55
C ALA A 198 21.53 -9.53 -1.92
N ALA A 199 21.71 -9.87 -0.65
CA ALA A 199 20.86 -10.82 0.06
C ALA A 199 19.44 -10.26 0.24
N ARG A 200 19.35 -9.00 0.71
CA ARG A 200 18.08 -8.27 0.85
C ARG A 200 17.37 -8.12 -0.50
N THR A 201 18.09 -7.72 -1.55
CA THR A 201 17.52 -7.60 -2.90
C THR A 201 17.01 -8.94 -3.43
N GLN A 202 17.76 -10.02 -3.25
CA GLN A 202 17.32 -11.35 -3.67
C GLN A 202 16.08 -11.83 -2.90
N ARG A 203 16.04 -11.60 -1.59
CA ARG A 203 14.87 -11.89 -0.74
C ARG A 203 13.65 -11.09 -1.22
N ALA A 204 13.82 -9.79 -1.48
CA ALA A 204 12.76 -8.93 -1.98
C ALA A 204 12.21 -9.41 -3.33
N ARG A 205 13.05 -9.87 -4.26
CA ARG A 205 12.61 -10.46 -5.54
C ARG A 205 11.75 -11.71 -5.32
N ARG A 206 12.14 -12.60 -4.41
CA ARG A 206 11.34 -13.80 -4.07
C ARG A 206 9.99 -13.43 -3.48
N ILE A 207 9.96 -12.45 -2.58
CA ILE A 207 8.72 -11.96 -1.97
C ILE A 207 7.82 -11.34 -3.03
N ALA A 208 8.38 -10.54 -3.94
CA ALA A 208 7.62 -9.93 -5.03
C ALA A 208 6.95 -10.98 -5.93
N LEU A 209 7.66 -12.08 -6.25
CA LEU A 209 7.08 -13.20 -6.99
C LEU A 209 5.90 -13.85 -6.25
N LEU A 210 6.05 -14.09 -4.95
CA LEU A 210 4.95 -14.62 -4.13
C LEU A 210 3.75 -13.67 -4.12
N VAL A 211 3.98 -12.39 -3.88
CA VAL A 211 2.93 -11.37 -3.87
C VAL A 211 2.25 -11.25 -5.24
N ALA A 212 2.97 -11.51 -6.32
CA ALA A 212 2.42 -11.59 -7.68
C ALA A 212 1.66 -12.91 -7.98
N GLY A 213 1.52 -13.81 -7.01
CA GLY A 213 0.72 -15.02 -7.13
C GLY A 213 1.49 -16.30 -7.48
N SER A 214 2.83 -16.25 -7.47
CA SER A 214 3.65 -17.46 -7.64
C SER A 214 3.44 -18.45 -6.50
N ARG A 215 3.44 -19.75 -6.79
CA ARG A 215 3.36 -20.78 -5.75
C ARG A 215 4.70 -20.89 -5.02
N GLY A 216 4.64 -21.07 -3.71
CA GLY A 216 5.80 -21.35 -2.87
C GLY A 216 5.83 -22.81 -2.43
N ARG A 217 7.03 -23.31 -2.06
CA ARG A 217 7.20 -24.62 -1.46
C ARG A 217 7.78 -24.46 -0.06
N VAL A 218 7.07 -24.94 0.95
CA VAL A 218 7.52 -24.88 2.36
C VAL A 218 7.61 -26.29 2.91
N ALA A 219 8.79 -26.68 3.40
CA ALA A 219 9.06 -28.04 3.90
C ALA A 219 8.65 -29.15 2.90
N GLY A 220 8.92 -28.94 1.60
CA GLY A 220 8.59 -29.90 0.54
C GLY A 220 7.13 -29.92 0.09
N ILE A 221 6.25 -29.11 0.68
CA ILE A 221 4.82 -29.05 0.37
C ILE A 221 4.53 -27.80 -0.45
N ASP A 222 3.88 -27.96 -1.60
CA ASP A 222 3.43 -26.84 -2.43
C ASP A 222 2.32 -26.07 -1.72
N ARG A 223 2.48 -24.74 -1.66
CA ARG A 223 1.56 -23.84 -0.99
C ARG A 223 1.20 -22.68 -1.90
N THR A 224 0.01 -22.11 -1.69
CA THR A 224 -0.33 -20.81 -2.28
C THR A 224 0.56 -19.72 -1.67
N SER A 225 0.67 -18.58 -2.34
CA SER A 225 1.39 -17.41 -1.83
C SER A 225 0.97 -17.04 -0.41
N LEU A 226 -0.34 -16.92 -0.18
CA LEU A 226 -0.89 -16.60 1.14
C LEU A 226 -0.53 -17.63 2.21
N GLN A 227 -0.61 -18.93 1.89
CA GLN A 227 -0.23 -19.99 2.83
C GLN A 227 1.26 -19.93 3.17
N THR A 228 2.10 -19.61 2.18
CA THR A 228 3.55 -19.45 2.37
C THR A 228 3.85 -18.27 3.31
N LEU A 229 3.27 -17.12 3.04
CA LEU A 229 3.46 -15.92 3.88
C LEU A 229 2.91 -16.10 5.30
N ARG A 230 1.79 -16.79 5.47
CA ARG A 230 1.27 -17.18 6.79
C ARG A 230 2.20 -18.13 7.55
N SER A 231 2.85 -19.04 6.84
CA SER A 231 3.84 -19.93 7.46
C SER A 231 5.04 -19.14 7.99
N TRP A 232 5.55 -18.18 7.21
CA TRP A 232 6.62 -17.28 7.66
C TRP A 232 6.17 -16.42 8.85
N GLN A 233 4.99 -15.83 8.80
CA GLN A 233 4.43 -15.08 9.92
C GLN A 233 4.38 -15.91 11.20
N SER A 234 3.94 -17.15 11.11
CA SER A 234 3.88 -18.07 12.25
C SER A 234 5.28 -18.39 12.80
N SER A 235 6.24 -18.65 11.92
CA SER A 235 7.64 -18.93 12.30
C SER A 235 8.30 -17.72 12.95
N ILE A 236 8.09 -16.52 12.43
CA ILE A 236 8.53 -15.27 13.04
C ILE A 236 7.92 -15.12 14.44
N GLY A 237 6.60 -15.37 14.57
CA GLY A 237 5.92 -15.31 15.87
C GLY A 237 6.50 -16.27 16.90
N ILE A 238 6.92 -17.46 16.49
CA ILE A 238 7.62 -18.44 17.35
C ILE A 238 9.01 -17.93 17.74
N ALA A 239 9.81 -17.47 16.76
CA ALA A 239 11.17 -16.98 16.99
C ALA A 239 11.20 -15.79 17.98
N VAL A 240 10.26 -14.88 17.85
CA VAL A 240 10.11 -13.74 18.78
C VAL A 240 9.74 -14.20 20.19
N ARG A 241 8.82 -15.18 20.32
CA ARG A 241 8.43 -15.73 21.64
C ARG A 241 9.55 -16.46 22.34
N LEU A 242 10.40 -17.15 21.57
CA LEU A 242 11.55 -17.86 22.10
C LEU A 242 12.75 -16.92 22.38
N GLY A 243 12.63 -15.62 22.10
CA GLY A 243 13.70 -14.65 22.28
C GLY A 243 14.87 -14.82 21.30
N VAL A 244 14.67 -15.57 20.21
CA VAL A 244 15.67 -15.75 19.15
C VAL A 244 15.93 -14.45 18.40
N VAL A 245 14.93 -13.57 18.35
CA VAL A 245 15.01 -12.25 17.71
C VAL A 245 14.54 -11.17 18.65
N ASP A 246 15.37 -10.15 18.82
CA ASP A 246 14.93 -8.90 19.44
C ASP A 246 14.15 -8.07 18.41
N ALA A 247 12.86 -8.00 18.60
CA ALA A 247 11.97 -7.22 17.76
C ALA A 247 11.79 -5.77 18.27
N ASN A 248 12.78 -5.21 18.99
CA ASN A 248 12.73 -3.83 19.52
C ASN A 248 11.44 -3.53 20.29
N GLY A 249 11.04 -4.44 21.17
CA GLY A 249 9.81 -4.31 21.96
C GLY A 249 8.51 -4.65 21.21
N TRP A 250 8.56 -4.96 19.91
CA TRP A 250 7.37 -5.31 19.13
C TRP A 250 6.55 -6.46 19.73
N GLY A 251 7.20 -7.47 20.31
CA GLY A 251 6.51 -8.62 20.92
C GLY A 251 5.96 -8.38 22.33
N ARG A 252 6.34 -7.30 23.02
CA ARG A 252 5.96 -7.08 24.44
C ARG A 252 4.62 -6.38 24.62
N THR A 253 4.27 -5.46 23.72
CA THR A 253 3.07 -4.61 23.82
C THR A 253 2.05 -4.92 22.74
N HIS A 254 2.45 -5.53 21.64
CA HIS A 254 1.56 -5.84 20.53
C HIS A 254 1.44 -7.34 20.34
N ARG A 255 0.24 -7.77 20.08
CA ARG A 255 -0.01 -9.11 19.62
C ARG A 255 0.79 -9.28 18.34
N TRP A 256 1.67 -10.27 18.29
CA TRP A 256 2.49 -10.66 17.13
C TRP A 256 1.69 -10.80 15.81
N ALA A 257 0.37 -10.76 15.87
CA ALA A 257 -0.53 -10.69 14.73
C ALA A 257 -0.44 -9.36 13.95
N ASN A 258 -0.03 -8.25 14.60
CA ASN A 258 0.12 -6.97 13.92
C ASN A 258 1.54 -6.83 13.36
N PRO A 259 1.70 -6.54 12.05
CA PRO A 259 3.03 -6.34 11.49
C PRO A 259 3.74 -5.12 12.11
N PRO A 260 5.06 -5.16 12.30
CA PRO A 260 5.84 -3.98 12.61
C PRO A 260 5.61 -2.88 11.56
N ARG A 261 5.71 -1.62 11.98
CA ARG A 261 5.58 -0.48 11.06
C ARG A 261 6.90 -0.08 10.41
N ASP A 262 8.00 -0.54 10.98
CA ASP A 262 9.34 -0.28 10.50
C ASP A 262 9.79 -1.41 9.56
N PRO A 263 10.06 -1.12 8.27
CA PRO A 263 10.55 -2.10 7.32
C PRO A 263 11.87 -2.76 7.73
N ASP A 264 12.74 -2.03 8.43
CA ASP A 264 14.02 -2.60 8.89
C ASP A 264 13.81 -3.61 10.03
N VAL A 265 12.78 -3.44 10.85
CA VAL A 265 12.36 -4.47 11.82
C VAL A 265 11.86 -5.70 11.10
N ILE A 266 11.02 -5.52 10.07
CA ILE A 266 10.51 -6.64 9.27
C ILE A 266 11.66 -7.37 8.58
N GLU A 267 12.63 -6.64 8.04
CA GLU A 267 13.78 -7.23 7.37
C GLU A 267 14.58 -8.15 8.30
N ARG A 268 14.88 -7.70 9.52
CA ARG A 268 15.55 -8.55 10.53
C ARG A 268 14.72 -9.80 10.90
N LEU A 269 13.40 -9.67 10.93
CA LEU A 269 12.50 -10.81 11.16
C LEU A 269 12.54 -11.79 9.99
N LEU A 270 12.60 -11.28 8.74
CA LEU A 270 12.73 -12.10 7.53
C LEU A 270 14.07 -12.85 7.49
N GLU A 271 15.17 -12.23 7.92
CA GLU A 271 16.48 -12.89 8.04
C GLU A 271 16.42 -14.12 8.94
N THR A 272 15.65 -14.07 10.02
CA THR A 272 15.48 -15.21 10.94
C THR A 272 14.79 -16.40 10.28
N VAL A 273 13.91 -16.15 9.34
CA VAL A 273 13.20 -17.19 8.59
C VAL A 273 13.77 -17.42 7.19
N GLU A 274 14.93 -16.83 6.88
CA GLU A 274 15.62 -16.98 5.60
C GLU A 274 15.77 -18.45 5.15
N PRO A 275 16.12 -19.41 6.03
CA PRO A 275 16.16 -20.82 5.63
C PRO A 275 14.81 -21.35 5.11
N LEU A 276 13.70 -20.88 5.68
CA LEU A 276 12.36 -21.22 5.19
C LEU A 276 12.05 -20.52 3.86
N ILE A 277 12.48 -19.25 3.70
CA ILE A 277 12.30 -18.47 2.48
C ILE A 277 13.08 -19.14 1.33
N THR A 278 14.31 -19.55 1.57
CA THR A 278 15.15 -20.23 0.57
C THR A 278 14.64 -21.63 0.22
N ALA A 279 14.20 -22.39 1.22
CA ALA A 279 13.59 -23.70 1.00
C ALA A 279 12.22 -23.63 0.31
N SER A 280 11.59 -22.47 0.35
CA SER A 280 10.28 -22.20 -0.28
C SER A 280 10.41 -21.73 -1.73
N THR A 281 11.57 -21.90 -2.36
CA THR A 281 11.86 -21.36 -3.70
C THR A 281 10.71 -21.69 -4.65
N PRO A 282 10.10 -20.69 -5.33
CA PRO A 282 9.20 -20.95 -6.43
C PRO A 282 10.00 -21.76 -7.46
N THR A 283 9.44 -22.81 -7.98
CA THR A 283 9.91 -23.39 -9.23
C THR A 283 9.63 -22.33 -10.28
N ALA A 284 10.59 -21.44 -10.50
CA ALA A 284 10.51 -20.40 -11.49
C ALA A 284 10.45 -21.07 -12.85
N SER A 285 9.33 -21.02 -13.50
CA SER A 285 9.30 -20.84 -14.93
C SER A 285 10.07 -19.55 -15.22
N ALA A 286 11.12 -19.70 -16.01
CA ALA A 286 12.10 -18.66 -16.28
C ALA A 286 11.54 -17.57 -17.18
N ASP A 287 10.69 -16.72 -16.69
CA ASP A 287 10.34 -15.45 -17.32
C ASP A 287 9.68 -14.60 -16.22
N VAL A 288 10.52 -13.90 -15.44
CA VAL A 288 10.05 -12.76 -14.68
C VAL A 288 9.94 -11.63 -15.70
N PRO A 289 8.75 -11.21 -16.11
CA PRO A 289 8.64 -9.98 -16.87
C PRO A 289 9.15 -8.87 -15.94
N ASP A 290 10.02 -8.03 -16.46
CA ASP A 290 10.40 -6.76 -15.81
C ASP A 290 9.12 -6.12 -15.30
N ALA A 291 8.99 -6.05 -14.00
CA ALA A 291 7.76 -5.86 -13.25
C ALA A 291 6.94 -4.66 -13.73
N CYS A 292 6.18 -4.84 -14.76
CA CYS A 292 4.89 -4.21 -15.09
C CYS A 292 4.50 -4.60 -16.51
N PRO A 293 3.32 -5.13 -16.76
CA PRO A 293 2.89 -5.34 -18.13
C PRO A 293 2.80 -4.00 -18.86
N PRO A 294 3.35 -3.86 -20.06
CA PRO A 294 3.16 -2.67 -20.87
C PRO A 294 1.68 -2.54 -21.19
N GLY A 295 1.06 -1.46 -20.70
CA GLY A 295 -0.30 -1.12 -21.07
C GLY A 295 -0.38 -0.91 -22.58
N ALA A 296 -1.16 -1.74 -23.26
CA ALA A 296 -1.52 -1.54 -24.66
C ALA A 296 -2.37 -0.25 -24.76
N GLY A 297 -1.73 0.84 -25.13
CA GLY A 297 -2.40 2.09 -25.45
C GLY A 297 -3.12 1.97 -26.78
N THR A 298 -4.44 1.95 -26.75
CA THR A 298 -5.25 2.36 -27.91
C THR A 298 -5.80 3.76 -27.62
N GLY A 299 -5.17 4.76 -28.22
CA GLY A 299 -5.59 6.15 -28.12
C GLY A 299 -6.92 6.38 -28.80
N VAL A 300 -7.92 6.71 -27.99
CA VAL A 300 -9.13 7.40 -28.44
C VAL A 300 -9.11 8.77 -27.74
N PRO A 301 -9.23 9.90 -28.48
CA PRO A 301 -9.27 11.21 -27.86
C PRO A 301 -10.61 11.36 -27.11
N HIS A 302 -10.58 11.23 -25.79
CA HIS A 302 -11.70 11.53 -24.93
C HIS A 302 -11.74 13.03 -24.59
N ALA A 303 -12.91 13.63 -24.72
CA ALA A 303 -13.18 14.95 -24.15
C ALA A 303 -12.82 14.93 -22.64
N ASP A 304 -12.18 16.00 -22.15
CA ASP A 304 -11.80 16.10 -20.75
C ASP A 304 -13.04 16.00 -19.83
N PRO A 305 -13.22 14.88 -19.10
CA PRO A 305 -14.39 14.69 -18.25
C PRO A 305 -14.42 15.63 -17.03
N PHE A 306 -13.33 16.38 -16.80
CA PHE A 306 -13.17 17.28 -15.66
C PHE A 306 -13.36 18.76 -16.01
N ALA A 307 -13.70 19.09 -17.26
CA ALA A 307 -13.91 20.48 -17.71
C ALA A 307 -14.94 21.28 -16.88
N ARG A 308 -15.73 20.61 -16.04
CA ARG A 308 -16.77 21.20 -15.18
C ARG A 308 -16.43 21.19 -13.69
N LEU A 309 -15.19 20.87 -13.29
CA LEU A 309 -14.82 20.92 -11.88
C LEU A 309 -14.81 22.38 -11.39
N PRO A 310 -15.42 22.66 -10.22
CA PRO A 310 -15.36 24.00 -9.63
C PRO A 310 -13.90 24.35 -9.31
N GLN A 311 -13.46 25.49 -9.80
CA GLN A 311 -12.16 26.08 -9.46
C GLN A 311 -12.18 26.49 -7.99
N PRO A 312 -11.07 26.34 -7.23
CA PRO A 312 -10.98 26.88 -5.89
C PRO A 312 -11.14 28.40 -5.94
N ALA A 313 -11.97 28.96 -5.06
CA ALA A 313 -12.06 30.41 -4.89
C ALA A 313 -10.65 30.93 -4.51
N ALA A 314 -10.22 32.00 -5.18
CA ALA A 314 -8.94 32.65 -4.97
C ALA A 314 -8.82 33.26 -3.56
#